data_7ca68dfe1dbf57fc6a96bf6e26bdcf3f
#
_entry.id   7ca68dfe1dbf57fc6a96bf6e26bdcf3f
#
_cell.length_a   1.000
_cell.length_b   1.000
_cell.length_c   1.000
_cell.angle_alpha   90.00
_cell.angle_beta   90.00
_cell.angle_gamma   90.00
#
_symmetry.space_group_name_H-M   'P 1'
#
loop_
_entity.id
_entity.type
_entity.pdbx_description
1 polymer ?
#
loop_
_entity_poly.entity_id
_entity_poly.type
_entity_poly.pdbx_seq_one_letter_code
_entity_poly.pdbx_strand_id
1 'polypeptide(L)'
;MKQWWIIILLITVCPLKADNIFIEAESFDKKGGWVLDNQSMGQMGSPYLLAHGLGVPVENASTVIQVRKAGKYRVWVRTRDWVKQWNKTGSPGRFEVLLNGKALDATFGTEKASWHWQDGGTIMLKVGDNRLELQDLTGFDGRCDAIFLSSELDLFPPDEGKLLAVFRREMLGLPVEPEDGGEYDLVVIGGGIAGCCAALSAARLGCKVALIQNRPVLGGNNSSEVRVGLSGMIAQQPYTNLGYLVDELGGVGHWNAWEAKRDSLSVRSRQIFGIL
;
A
#
# COMPACT_ATOMS: atom_id res chain seq x y z
N MET A 1 16.97 71.04 14.58
CA MET A 1 17.43 69.63 14.50
C MET A 1 16.32 68.77 13.96
N LYS A 2 16.46 68.29 12.70
CA LYS A 2 15.47 67.40 12.07
C LYS A 2 15.84 65.96 12.38
N GLN A 3 15.04 65.25 13.18
CA GLN A 3 15.20 63.83 13.46
C GLN A 3 14.68 63.04 12.26
N TRP A 4 15.55 62.28 11.62
CA TRP A 4 15.19 61.31 10.59
C TRP A 4 14.90 59.95 11.26
N TRP A 5 13.68 59.49 11.15
CA TRP A 5 13.29 58.11 11.56
C TRP A 5 13.59 57.17 10.41
N ILE A 6 14.56 56.29 10.60
CA ILE A 6 14.79 55.16 9.66
C ILE A 6 13.84 54.04 10.00
N ILE A 7 12.84 53.84 9.15
CA ILE A 7 11.95 52.67 9.25
C ILE A 7 12.69 51.49 8.61
N ILE A 8 13.19 50.57 9.42
CA ILE A 8 13.74 49.29 8.95
C ILE A 8 12.55 48.37 8.73
N LEU A 9 12.20 48.16 7.45
CA LEU A 9 11.21 47.18 7.04
C LEU A 9 11.84 45.79 7.16
N LEU A 10 11.56 45.06 8.26
CA LEU A 10 11.92 43.66 8.42
C LEU A 10 11.01 42.85 7.48
N ILE A 11 11.51 42.53 6.29
CA ILE A 11 10.88 41.53 5.41
C ILE A 11 11.14 40.16 6.05
N THR A 12 10.20 39.66 6.78
CA THR A 12 10.18 38.27 7.20
C THR A 12 9.98 37.40 5.95
N VAL A 13 11.09 36.89 5.41
CA VAL A 13 11.06 35.85 4.40
C VAL A 13 10.54 34.59 5.11
N CYS A 14 9.23 34.33 5.01
CA CYS A 14 8.68 33.05 5.41
C CYS A 14 9.30 31.99 4.50
N PRO A 15 10.04 30.99 5.01
CA PRO A 15 10.59 29.96 4.14
C PRO A 15 9.42 29.30 3.42
N LEU A 16 9.43 29.37 2.10
CA LEU A 16 8.46 28.67 1.27
C LEU A 16 8.60 27.17 1.61
N LYS A 17 7.63 26.65 2.34
CA LYS A 17 7.58 25.23 2.67
C LYS A 17 7.61 24.44 1.36
N ALA A 18 8.52 23.46 1.28
CA ALA A 18 8.60 22.55 0.15
C ALA A 18 7.24 21.93 -0.12
N ASP A 19 6.86 21.79 -1.37
CA ASP A 19 5.67 21.05 -1.77
C ASP A 19 6.08 19.59 -1.99
N ASN A 20 5.72 18.74 -1.05
CA ASN A 20 6.03 17.31 -1.03
C ASN A 20 4.75 16.52 -1.25
N ILE A 21 4.80 15.56 -2.17
CA ILE A 21 3.69 14.67 -2.51
C ILE A 21 4.19 13.24 -2.30
N PHE A 22 3.55 12.53 -1.39
CA PHE A 22 3.87 11.13 -1.07
C PHE A 22 2.67 10.25 -1.40
N ILE A 23 2.89 9.21 -2.18
CA ILE A 23 1.87 8.30 -2.64
C ILE A 23 2.32 6.87 -2.34
N GLU A 24 1.57 6.15 -1.53
CA GLU A 24 1.71 4.70 -1.39
C GLU A 24 1.10 4.02 -2.60
N ALA A 25 1.84 3.09 -3.23
CA ALA A 25 1.40 2.48 -4.48
C ALA A 25 0.10 1.68 -4.31
N GLU A 26 -0.09 1.07 -3.15
CA GLU A 26 -1.33 0.35 -2.83
C GLU A 26 -2.56 1.26 -2.76
N SER A 27 -2.38 2.57 -2.60
CA SER A 27 -3.48 3.55 -2.59
C SER A 27 -3.96 3.96 -3.98
N PHE A 28 -3.33 3.50 -5.07
CA PHE A 28 -3.72 3.86 -6.42
C PHE A 28 -5.19 3.54 -6.68
N ASP A 29 -5.92 4.46 -7.34
CA ASP A 29 -7.34 4.34 -7.65
C ASP A 29 -7.65 3.12 -8.52
N LYS A 30 -6.78 2.90 -9.52
CA LYS A 30 -6.86 1.76 -10.43
C LYS A 30 -5.56 0.99 -10.36
N LYS A 31 -5.63 -0.27 -9.97
CA LYS A 31 -4.46 -1.14 -9.86
C LYS A 31 -4.10 -1.83 -11.20
N GLY A 32 -5.00 -1.75 -12.20
CA GLY A 32 -4.80 -2.47 -13.47
C GLY A 32 -4.57 -3.96 -13.22
N GLY A 33 -3.50 -4.49 -13.79
CA GLY A 33 -3.06 -5.86 -13.56
C GLY A 33 -2.08 -6.03 -12.39
N TRP A 34 -1.74 -4.96 -11.66
CA TRP A 34 -0.90 -5.02 -10.47
C TRP A 34 -1.71 -5.56 -9.28
N VAL A 35 -1.10 -6.41 -8.48
CA VAL A 35 -1.71 -7.01 -7.29
C VAL A 35 -1.07 -6.48 -6.02
N LEU A 36 -1.83 -6.48 -4.92
CA LEU A 36 -1.29 -6.17 -3.60
C LEU A 36 -0.47 -7.36 -3.09
N ASP A 37 0.75 -7.07 -2.65
CA ASP A 37 1.63 -8.03 -1.99
C ASP A 37 2.08 -7.50 -0.63
N ASN A 38 2.14 -8.37 0.37
CA ASN A 38 2.43 -8.03 1.76
C ASN A 38 3.67 -8.73 2.33
N GLN A 39 4.45 -9.40 1.51
CA GLN A 39 5.62 -10.17 1.96
C GLN A 39 6.69 -9.32 2.64
N SER A 40 6.71 -8.01 2.40
CA SER A 40 7.70 -7.07 2.94
C SER A 40 7.13 -6.06 3.94
N MET A 41 5.91 -6.24 4.46
CA MET A 41 5.27 -5.27 5.36
C MET A 41 6.12 -4.93 6.59
N GLY A 42 6.87 -5.87 7.14
CA GLY A 42 7.78 -5.61 8.27
C GLY A 42 8.92 -4.63 7.96
N GLN A 43 9.26 -4.46 6.70
CA GLN A 43 10.30 -3.53 6.24
C GLN A 43 9.71 -2.20 5.75
N MET A 44 8.53 -2.26 5.14
CA MET A 44 7.89 -1.18 4.42
C MET A 44 6.88 -0.42 5.28
N GLY A 45 6.22 -1.13 6.19
CA GLY A 45 5.14 -0.61 7.02
C GLY A 45 3.77 -0.68 6.35
N SER A 46 3.70 -1.06 5.06
CA SER A 46 2.47 -1.25 4.27
C SER A 46 2.67 -2.34 3.22
N PRO A 47 1.59 -2.80 2.55
CA PRO A 47 1.69 -3.57 1.32
C PRO A 47 2.31 -2.75 0.19
N TYR A 48 2.65 -3.42 -0.90
CA TYR A 48 3.14 -2.78 -2.12
C TYR A 48 2.42 -3.35 -3.36
N LEU A 49 2.58 -2.71 -4.51
CA LEU A 49 2.09 -3.23 -5.78
C LEU A 49 3.13 -4.14 -6.43
N LEU A 50 2.64 -5.29 -6.94
CA LEU A 50 3.42 -6.34 -7.61
C LEU A 50 2.85 -6.60 -9.00
N ALA A 51 3.67 -6.48 -10.05
CA ALA A 51 3.32 -6.82 -11.43
C ALA A 51 3.54 -8.31 -11.70
N HIS A 52 2.57 -9.16 -11.32
CA HIS A 52 2.67 -10.61 -11.44
C HIS A 52 1.97 -11.13 -12.70
N GLY A 53 2.61 -10.98 -13.87
CA GLY A 53 2.07 -11.33 -15.19
C GLY A 53 2.60 -12.63 -15.80
N LEU A 54 3.44 -13.38 -15.06
CA LEU A 54 4.06 -14.64 -15.54
C LEU A 54 4.80 -14.49 -16.88
N GLY A 55 5.48 -13.35 -17.06
CA GLY A 55 6.24 -13.05 -18.28
C GLY A 55 5.45 -12.27 -19.33
N VAL A 56 4.24 -11.89 -19.03
CA VAL A 56 3.43 -10.99 -19.87
C VAL A 56 3.20 -9.69 -19.11
N PRO A 57 3.57 -8.53 -19.66
CA PRO A 57 3.31 -7.23 -19.02
C PRO A 57 1.85 -7.07 -18.63
N VAL A 58 1.61 -6.60 -17.41
CA VAL A 58 0.26 -6.39 -16.90
C VAL A 58 -0.27 -5.00 -17.24
N GLU A 59 -1.59 -4.81 -17.14
CA GLU A 59 -2.23 -3.52 -17.34
C GLU A 59 -1.71 -2.47 -16.33
N ASN A 60 -1.55 -1.21 -16.77
CA ASN A 60 -1.04 -0.12 -15.95
C ASN A 60 -1.89 0.12 -14.71
N ALA A 61 -1.23 0.29 -13.57
CA ALA A 61 -1.85 0.93 -12.41
C ALA A 61 -1.86 2.45 -12.59
N SER A 62 -2.88 3.14 -12.09
CA SER A 62 -2.97 4.60 -12.22
C SER A 62 -3.71 5.27 -11.09
N THR A 63 -3.32 6.51 -10.80
CA THR A 63 -4.01 7.41 -9.87
C THR A 63 -3.86 8.85 -10.33
N VAL A 64 -4.61 9.76 -9.70
CA VAL A 64 -4.51 11.20 -9.92
C VAL A 64 -3.94 11.86 -8.68
N ILE A 65 -2.85 12.60 -8.84
CA ILE A 65 -2.23 13.38 -7.79
C ILE A 65 -2.58 14.85 -7.91
N GLN A 66 -2.84 15.50 -6.76
CA GLN A 66 -3.13 16.93 -6.67
C GLN A 66 -1.85 17.72 -6.42
N VAL A 67 -1.46 18.54 -7.35
CA VAL A 67 -0.30 19.42 -7.25
C VAL A 67 -0.74 20.84 -6.89
N ARG A 68 -0.26 21.34 -5.76
CA ARG A 68 -0.64 22.69 -5.26
C ARG A 68 0.21 23.80 -5.87
N LYS A 69 1.45 23.52 -6.23
CA LYS A 69 2.40 24.48 -6.75
C LYS A 69 3.04 23.96 -8.03
N ALA A 70 2.92 24.70 -9.13
CA ALA A 70 3.62 24.37 -10.36
C ALA A 70 5.14 24.54 -10.18
N GLY A 71 5.92 23.65 -10.78
CA GLY A 71 7.35 23.73 -10.70
C GLY A 71 8.06 22.43 -11.03
N LYS A 72 9.37 22.45 -10.80
CA LYS A 72 10.23 21.29 -10.98
C LYS A 72 10.23 20.44 -9.70
N TYR A 73 9.99 19.14 -9.84
CA TYR A 73 9.97 18.17 -8.76
C TYR A 73 10.99 17.07 -9.05
N ARG A 74 11.69 16.63 -8.00
CA ARG A 74 12.47 15.39 -8.05
C ARG A 74 11.55 14.23 -7.69
N VAL A 75 11.70 13.13 -8.42
CA VAL A 75 10.89 11.93 -8.25
C VAL A 75 11.74 10.82 -7.66
N TRP A 76 11.23 10.20 -6.60
CA TRP A 76 11.80 9.03 -5.97
C TRP A 76 10.79 7.90 -6.00
N VAL A 77 11.22 6.71 -6.40
CA VAL A 77 10.37 5.52 -6.43
C VAL A 77 10.97 4.46 -5.52
N ARG A 78 10.20 4.02 -4.53
CA ARG A 78 10.63 2.97 -3.63
C ARG A 78 10.38 1.62 -4.26
N THR A 79 11.46 0.90 -4.54
CA THR A 79 11.46 -0.34 -5.32
C THR A 79 12.66 -1.23 -4.95
N ARG A 80 12.76 -2.40 -5.58
CA ARG A 80 13.91 -3.29 -5.50
C ARG A 80 14.05 -4.15 -6.76
N ASP A 81 15.28 -4.54 -7.08
CA ASP A 81 15.56 -5.62 -8.02
C ASP A 81 15.61 -6.96 -7.28
N TRP A 82 14.50 -7.69 -7.31
CA TRP A 82 14.33 -8.89 -6.49
C TRP A 82 15.26 -10.05 -6.85
N VAL A 83 15.86 -10.08 -8.07
CA VAL A 83 16.77 -11.14 -8.48
C VAL A 83 18.22 -10.88 -8.10
N LYS A 84 18.61 -9.66 -7.80
CA LYS A 84 20.00 -9.34 -7.43
C LYS A 84 20.48 -10.04 -6.16
N GLN A 85 19.59 -10.42 -5.26
CA GLN A 85 19.95 -11.21 -4.07
C GLN A 85 20.57 -12.58 -4.43
N TRP A 86 20.36 -13.10 -5.64
CA TRP A 86 20.96 -14.33 -6.14
C TRP A 86 22.10 -14.08 -7.14
N ASN A 87 22.65 -12.86 -7.19
CA ASN A 87 23.67 -12.44 -8.16
C ASN A 87 23.28 -12.72 -9.64
N LYS A 88 21.98 -12.61 -9.94
CA LYS A 88 21.46 -12.73 -11.30
C LYS A 88 21.43 -11.39 -12.00
N THR A 89 21.64 -11.40 -13.31
CA THR A 89 21.57 -10.23 -14.18
C THR A 89 20.21 -10.15 -14.87
N GLY A 90 19.90 -8.99 -15.44
CA GLY A 90 18.76 -8.82 -16.33
C GLY A 90 17.54 -8.14 -15.71
N SER A 91 17.51 -7.91 -14.40
CA SER A 91 16.45 -7.15 -13.70
C SER A 91 15.05 -7.43 -14.28
N PRO A 92 14.50 -8.64 -14.12
CA PRO A 92 13.25 -9.04 -14.77
C PRO A 92 12.04 -8.24 -14.30
N GLY A 93 12.04 -7.69 -13.07
CA GLY A 93 10.95 -6.89 -12.51
C GLY A 93 10.99 -5.41 -12.89
N ARG A 94 11.35 -5.10 -14.14
CA ARG A 94 11.46 -3.72 -14.62
C ARG A 94 10.09 -3.11 -14.90
N PHE A 95 9.97 -1.82 -14.54
CA PHE A 95 8.79 -1.02 -14.85
C PHE A 95 9.16 0.45 -15.05
N GLU A 96 8.22 1.22 -15.58
CA GLU A 96 8.32 2.66 -15.75
C GLU A 96 7.25 3.39 -14.93
N VAL A 97 7.54 4.64 -14.59
CA VAL A 97 6.58 5.58 -14.02
C VAL A 97 6.25 6.63 -15.08
N LEU A 98 4.96 6.81 -15.34
CA LEU A 98 4.49 7.81 -16.28
C LEU A 98 3.79 8.94 -15.52
N LEU A 99 4.07 10.18 -15.94
CA LEU A 99 3.36 11.37 -15.49
C LEU A 99 2.70 12.05 -16.69
N ASN A 100 1.37 12.16 -16.64
CA ASN A 100 0.54 12.70 -17.73
C ASN A 100 0.79 11.98 -19.08
N GLY A 101 0.99 10.66 -19.04
CA GLY A 101 1.25 9.81 -20.21
C GLY A 101 2.68 9.85 -20.74
N LYS A 102 3.60 10.58 -20.08
CA LYS A 102 5.00 10.61 -20.44
C LYS A 102 5.83 9.83 -19.41
N ALA A 103 6.58 8.81 -19.87
CA ALA A 103 7.49 8.06 -19.03
C ALA A 103 8.63 8.95 -18.52
N LEU A 104 9.08 8.69 -17.29
CA LEU A 104 10.35 9.20 -16.77
C LEU A 104 11.51 8.56 -17.53
N ASP A 105 12.66 9.19 -17.54
CA ASP A 105 13.86 8.65 -18.21
C ASP A 105 14.43 7.42 -17.50
N ALA A 106 14.08 7.20 -16.23
CA ALA A 106 14.55 6.09 -15.41
C ALA A 106 13.64 4.86 -15.56
N THR A 107 14.28 3.69 -15.65
CA THR A 107 13.62 2.38 -15.50
C THR A 107 13.82 1.87 -14.08
N PHE A 108 12.74 1.52 -13.40
CA PHE A 108 12.71 1.13 -12.00
C PHE A 108 12.79 -0.38 -11.80
N GLY A 109 13.14 -0.81 -10.57
CA GLY A 109 13.34 -2.22 -10.24
C GLY A 109 14.64 -2.80 -10.76
N THR A 110 15.69 -1.98 -10.96
CA THR A 110 16.93 -2.36 -11.65
C THR A 110 18.20 -2.21 -10.80
N GLU A 111 18.16 -1.55 -9.63
CA GLU A 111 19.39 -1.16 -8.94
C GLU A 111 19.82 -2.09 -7.80
N LYS A 112 19.09 -2.16 -6.69
CA LYS A 112 19.50 -2.87 -5.46
C LYS A 112 18.58 -4.06 -5.16
N ALA A 113 19.16 -5.09 -4.53
CA ALA A 113 18.43 -6.23 -4.02
C ALA A 113 17.51 -5.87 -2.84
N SER A 114 17.91 -4.91 -2.01
CA SER A 114 17.12 -4.37 -0.91
C SER A 114 16.12 -3.33 -1.40
N TRP A 115 15.07 -3.11 -0.65
CA TRP A 115 14.17 -1.97 -0.84
C TRP A 115 14.94 -0.67 -0.64
N HIS A 116 14.77 0.27 -1.57
CA HIS A 116 15.43 1.56 -1.56
C HIS A 116 14.66 2.57 -2.41
N TRP A 117 14.98 3.84 -2.24
CA TRP A 117 14.51 4.88 -3.13
C TRP A 117 15.42 4.97 -4.35
N GLN A 118 14.87 4.64 -5.51
CA GLN A 118 15.53 4.81 -6.81
C GLN A 118 15.19 6.18 -7.38
N ASP A 119 16.20 6.92 -7.86
CA ASP A 119 16.05 8.26 -8.43
C ASP A 119 15.36 8.19 -9.80
N GLY A 120 14.24 8.87 -9.93
CA GLY A 120 13.49 9.02 -11.18
C GLY A 120 13.80 10.30 -11.94
N GLY A 121 14.81 11.09 -11.46
CA GLY A 121 15.15 12.37 -12.07
C GLY A 121 14.19 13.48 -11.69
N THR A 122 14.02 14.44 -12.58
CA THR A 122 13.18 15.61 -12.33
C THR A 122 12.15 15.82 -13.42
N ILE A 123 10.98 16.32 -13.02
CA ILE A 123 9.86 16.57 -13.93
C ILE A 123 9.22 17.93 -13.62
N MET A 124 8.62 18.55 -14.64
CA MET A 124 7.79 19.75 -14.47
C MET A 124 6.34 19.35 -14.23
N LEU A 125 5.78 19.75 -13.09
CA LEU A 125 4.38 19.57 -12.75
C LEU A 125 3.62 20.90 -12.87
N LYS A 126 2.35 20.82 -13.27
CA LYS A 126 1.40 21.94 -13.28
C LYS A 126 0.43 21.82 -12.09
N VAL A 127 -0.12 22.94 -11.67
CA VAL A 127 -1.14 22.96 -10.61
C VAL A 127 -2.37 22.17 -11.05
N GLY A 128 -2.97 21.48 -10.08
CA GLY A 128 -4.18 20.67 -10.28
C GLY A 128 -3.85 19.20 -10.53
N ASP A 129 -4.72 18.55 -11.28
CA ASP A 129 -4.68 17.12 -11.54
C ASP A 129 -3.50 16.74 -12.42
N ASN A 130 -2.71 15.79 -11.95
CA ASN A 130 -1.66 15.14 -12.74
C ASN A 130 -1.85 13.62 -12.63
N ARG A 131 -1.88 12.93 -13.76
CA ARG A 131 -2.05 11.49 -13.80
C ARG A 131 -0.71 10.80 -13.61
N LEU A 132 -0.65 9.92 -12.63
CA LEU A 132 0.49 9.06 -12.30
C LEU A 132 0.16 7.62 -12.64
N GLU A 133 1.08 6.92 -13.33
CA GLU A 133 0.87 5.54 -13.77
C GLU A 133 2.13 4.70 -13.53
N LEU A 134 1.93 3.40 -13.26
CA LEU A 134 2.96 2.38 -13.28
C LEU A 134 2.77 1.51 -14.51
N GLN A 135 3.78 1.43 -15.36
CA GLN A 135 3.79 0.59 -16.55
C GLN A 135 4.76 -0.56 -16.36
N ASP A 136 4.23 -1.77 -16.31
CA ASP A 136 5.03 -2.97 -16.27
C ASP A 136 5.65 -3.26 -17.65
N LEU A 137 6.92 -3.65 -17.67
CA LEU A 137 7.65 -3.93 -18.91
C LEU A 137 7.84 -5.43 -19.18
N THR A 138 7.58 -6.28 -18.20
CA THR A 138 8.06 -7.68 -18.26
C THR A 138 7.07 -8.72 -17.77
N GLY A 139 6.17 -8.38 -16.87
CA GLY A 139 5.32 -9.34 -16.17
C GLY A 139 6.06 -10.21 -15.15
N PHE A 140 7.31 -9.88 -14.81
CA PHE A 140 8.13 -10.63 -13.87
C PHE A 140 8.36 -9.89 -12.57
N ASP A 141 7.26 -9.68 -11.83
CA ASP A 141 7.28 -9.25 -10.44
C ASP A 141 7.96 -7.89 -10.19
N GLY A 142 7.70 -6.90 -11.05
CA GLY A 142 7.99 -5.50 -10.78
C GLY A 142 7.33 -5.08 -9.46
N ARG A 143 8.06 -4.35 -8.61
CA ARG A 143 7.61 -3.99 -7.25
C ARG A 143 7.70 -2.49 -7.03
N CYS A 144 6.59 -1.88 -6.68
CA CYS A 144 6.52 -0.47 -6.29
C CYS A 144 5.82 -0.32 -4.94
N ASP A 145 6.54 0.24 -3.95
CA ASP A 145 5.99 0.53 -2.62
C ASP A 145 5.39 1.94 -2.56
N ALA A 146 6.20 2.93 -2.88
CA ALA A 146 5.77 4.31 -2.79
C ALA A 146 6.46 5.18 -3.85
N ILE A 147 5.84 6.33 -4.13
CA ILE A 147 6.39 7.37 -4.98
C ILE A 147 6.41 8.67 -4.18
N PHE A 148 7.56 9.34 -4.17
CA PHE A 148 7.75 10.61 -3.51
C PHE A 148 8.21 11.67 -4.50
N LEU A 149 7.49 12.78 -4.56
CA LEU A 149 7.82 13.93 -5.38
C LEU A 149 8.08 15.13 -4.47
N SER A 150 9.25 15.77 -4.64
CA SER A 150 9.64 16.93 -3.85
C SER A 150 10.04 18.10 -4.72
N SER A 151 9.55 19.29 -4.39
CA SER A 151 10.02 20.54 -4.98
C SER A 151 11.39 20.97 -4.43
N GLU A 152 11.86 20.35 -3.35
CA GLU A 152 13.22 20.45 -2.83
C GLU A 152 14.08 19.39 -3.51
N LEU A 153 14.83 19.78 -4.54
CA LEU A 153 15.48 18.86 -5.45
C LEU A 153 16.61 18.04 -4.82
N ASP A 154 17.17 18.52 -3.72
CA ASP A 154 18.26 17.88 -2.98
C ASP A 154 17.78 17.04 -1.79
N LEU A 155 16.47 16.93 -1.60
CA LEU A 155 15.89 16.13 -0.53
C LEU A 155 15.98 14.64 -0.87
N PHE A 156 16.64 13.87 0.01
CA PHE A 156 16.73 12.39 -0.07
C PHE A 156 15.82 11.78 0.99
N PRO A 157 14.81 10.98 0.59
CA PRO A 157 13.98 10.28 1.56
C PRO A 157 14.77 9.16 2.24
N PRO A 158 14.56 8.90 3.54
CA PRO A 158 15.27 7.84 4.27
C PRO A 158 14.84 6.44 3.80
N ASP A 159 15.80 5.52 3.72
CA ASP A 159 15.61 4.18 3.15
C ASP A 159 15.06 3.15 4.14
N GLU A 160 15.37 3.27 5.44
CA GLU A 160 15.07 2.18 6.38
C GLU A 160 14.88 2.62 7.83
N GLY A 161 14.40 1.69 8.64
CA GLY A 161 14.33 1.80 10.09
C GLY A 161 13.38 2.88 10.59
N LYS A 162 13.71 3.43 11.75
CA LYS A 162 12.89 4.45 12.42
C LYS A 162 12.76 5.74 11.61
N LEU A 163 13.79 6.11 10.85
CA LEU A 163 13.75 7.32 10.03
C LEU A 163 12.73 7.20 8.90
N LEU A 164 12.67 6.07 8.22
CA LEU A 164 11.66 5.79 7.21
C LEU A 164 10.24 5.81 7.82
N ALA A 165 10.05 5.19 8.98
CA ALA A 165 8.75 5.15 9.64
C ALA A 165 8.26 6.55 10.04
N VAL A 166 9.15 7.40 10.57
CA VAL A 166 8.84 8.80 10.90
C VAL A 166 8.52 9.58 9.63
N PHE A 167 9.36 9.47 8.61
CA PHE A 167 9.15 10.12 7.32
C PHE A 167 7.79 9.77 6.70
N ARG A 168 7.44 8.47 6.62
CA ARG A 168 6.12 8.03 6.09
C ARG A 168 4.97 8.61 6.90
N ARG A 169 5.05 8.53 8.24
CA ARG A 169 4.01 9.09 9.13
C ARG A 169 3.80 10.58 8.87
N GLU A 170 4.88 11.36 8.76
CA GLU A 170 4.81 12.80 8.51
C GLU A 170 4.25 13.11 7.11
N MET A 171 4.69 12.38 6.09
CA MET A 171 4.20 12.57 4.72
C MET A 171 2.73 12.20 4.56
N LEU A 172 2.25 11.18 5.30
CA LEU A 172 0.86 10.77 5.33
C LEU A 172 -0.02 11.62 6.27
N GLY A 173 0.60 12.52 7.05
CA GLY A 173 -0.11 13.34 8.03
C GLY A 173 -0.70 12.54 9.20
N LEU A 174 -0.13 11.37 9.49
CA LEU A 174 -0.60 10.51 10.57
C LEU A 174 -0.16 11.05 11.94
N PRO A 175 -0.98 10.93 12.99
CA PRO A 175 -0.64 11.38 14.33
C PRO A 175 0.56 10.62 14.90
N VAL A 176 1.29 11.26 15.83
CA VAL A 176 2.41 10.63 16.55
C VAL A 176 1.91 9.53 17.46
N GLU A 177 0.85 9.82 18.19
CA GLU A 177 0.16 8.87 19.05
C GLU A 177 -1.07 8.33 18.31
N PRO A 178 -1.34 7.02 18.42
CA PRO A 178 -2.54 6.42 17.84
C PRO A 178 -3.81 7.13 18.37
N GLU A 179 -4.80 7.27 17.51
CA GLU A 179 -6.12 7.76 17.91
C GLU A 179 -6.79 6.73 18.82
N ASP A 180 -7.57 7.22 19.78
CA ASP A 180 -8.40 6.36 20.62
C ASP A 180 -9.54 5.78 19.76
N GLY A 181 -9.52 4.47 19.59
CA GLY A 181 -10.55 3.74 18.82
C GLY A 181 -11.87 3.57 19.59
N GLY A 182 -11.92 3.95 20.87
CA GLY A 182 -13.08 3.80 21.74
C GLY A 182 -13.16 2.46 22.46
N GLU A 183 -14.28 2.24 23.17
CA GLU A 183 -14.52 1.06 23.99
C GLU A 183 -15.28 -0.02 23.23
N TYR A 184 -14.89 -1.28 23.40
CA TYR A 184 -15.48 -2.47 22.81
C TYR A 184 -15.65 -3.57 23.87
N ASP A 185 -16.68 -4.41 23.70
CA ASP A 185 -16.86 -5.60 24.55
C ASP A 185 -15.81 -6.66 24.22
N LEU A 186 -15.39 -6.74 22.93
CA LEU A 186 -14.39 -7.68 22.45
C LEU A 186 -13.50 -7.01 21.37
N VAL A 187 -12.19 -7.12 21.54
CA VAL A 187 -11.22 -6.76 20.50
C VAL A 187 -10.54 -8.02 19.99
N VAL A 188 -10.68 -8.30 18.70
CA VAL A 188 -10.05 -9.42 18.03
C VAL A 188 -8.86 -8.90 17.23
N ILE A 189 -7.66 -9.39 17.53
CA ILE A 189 -6.42 -9.01 16.84
C ILE A 189 -6.04 -10.12 15.88
N GLY A 190 -6.06 -9.80 14.57
CA GLY A 190 -5.79 -10.71 13.48
C GLY A 190 -7.06 -11.15 12.75
N GLY A 191 -7.20 -10.68 11.51
CA GLY A 191 -8.34 -10.97 10.62
C GLY A 191 -8.15 -12.22 9.75
N GLY A 192 -7.40 -13.22 10.21
CA GLY A 192 -7.41 -14.54 9.62
C GLY A 192 -8.78 -15.21 9.80
N ILE A 193 -8.99 -16.39 9.20
CA ILE A 193 -10.31 -17.06 9.27
C ILE A 193 -10.79 -17.27 10.71
N ALA A 194 -9.89 -17.61 11.64
CA ALA A 194 -10.24 -17.78 13.05
C ALA A 194 -10.71 -16.48 13.69
N GLY A 195 -10.01 -15.37 13.42
CA GLY A 195 -10.39 -14.04 13.94
C GLY A 195 -11.70 -13.55 13.32
N CYS A 196 -11.91 -13.78 12.03
CA CYS A 196 -13.19 -13.49 11.37
C CYS A 196 -14.35 -14.28 12.02
N CYS A 197 -14.16 -15.58 12.28
CA CYS A 197 -15.16 -16.39 12.96
C CYS A 197 -15.44 -15.90 14.39
N ALA A 198 -14.40 -15.55 15.15
CA ALA A 198 -14.54 -15.05 16.51
C ALA A 198 -15.31 -13.71 16.55
N ALA A 199 -14.89 -12.75 15.70
CA ALA A 199 -15.54 -11.45 15.62
C ALA A 199 -17.02 -11.56 15.20
N LEU A 200 -17.29 -12.36 14.16
CA LEU A 200 -18.66 -12.59 13.67
C LEU A 200 -19.54 -13.26 14.73
N SER A 201 -19.00 -14.27 15.42
CA SER A 201 -19.75 -14.95 16.49
C SER A 201 -20.11 -14.00 17.62
N ALA A 202 -19.18 -13.22 18.09
CA ALA A 202 -19.42 -12.26 19.16
C ALA A 202 -20.40 -11.16 18.76
N ALA A 203 -20.25 -10.62 17.55
CA ALA A 203 -21.19 -9.61 17.03
C ALA A 203 -22.62 -10.14 16.91
N ARG A 204 -22.79 -11.39 16.48
CA ARG A 204 -24.11 -12.07 16.42
C ARG A 204 -24.75 -12.30 17.80
N LEU A 205 -23.92 -12.39 18.83
CA LEU A 205 -24.37 -12.47 20.23
C LEU A 205 -24.66 -11.11 20.84
N GLY A 206 -24.53 -10.02 20.06
CA GLY A 206 -24.85 -8.66 20.50
C GLY A 206 -23.68 -7.91 21.12
N CYS A 207 -22.46 -8.43 21.09
CA CYS A 207 -21.27 -7.71 21.53
C CYS A 207 -20.90 -6.60 20.57
N LYS A 208 -20.43 -5.48 21.08
CA LYS A 208 -19.73 -4.45 20.31
C LYS A 208 -18.30 -4.92 20.06
N VAL A 209 -17.95 -5.25 18.82
CA VAL A 209 -16.70 -5.92 18.49
C VAL A 209 -15.82 -5.02 17.59
N ALA A 210 -14.51 -4.98 17.90
CA ALA A 210 -13.49 -4.48 16.98
C ALA A 210 -12.66 -5.63 16.44
N LEU A 211 -12.48 -5.69 15.11
CA LEU A 211 -11.56 -6.59 14.44
C LEU A 211 -10.39 -5.80 13.86
N ILE A 212 -9.20 -6.04 14.39
CA ILE A 212 -7.98 -5.34 13.96
C ILE A 212 -7.20 -6.23 12.99
N GLN A 213 -6.94 -5.71 11.79
CA GLN A 213 -6.20 -6.39 10.74
C GLN A 213 -5.19 -5.42 10.13
N ASN A 214 -3.94 -5.87 9.96
CA ASN A 214 -2.87 -5.08 9.35
C ASN A 214 -2.66 -5.39 7.85
N ARG A 215 -3.52 -6.23 7.26
CA ARG A 215 -3.47 -6.58 5.83
C ARG A 215 -4.69 -6.03 5.11
N PRO A 216 -4.59 -5.78 3.79
CA PRO A 216 -5.66 -5.16 3.01
C PRO A 216 -6.91 -6.02 2.86
N VAL A 217 -6.82 -7.32 3.11
CA VAL A 217 -7.95 -8.25 3.03
C VAL A 217 -8.04 -9.14 4.26
N LEU A 218 -9.26 -9.55 4.62
CA LEU A 218 -9.53 -10.54 5.66
C LEU A 218 -9.38 -11.97 5.11
N GLY A 219 -9.21 -12.95 6.01
CA GLY A 219 -9.11 -14.36 5.67
C GLY A 219 -7.72 -14.97 5.88
N GLY A 220 -6.67 -14.16 5.99
CA GLY A 220 -5.29 -14.63 6.17
C GLY A 220 -4.85 -15.52 5.01
N ASN A 221 -4.35 -16.74 5.30
CA ASN A 221 -3.91 -17.67 4.26
C ASN A 221 -5.02 -18.09 3.28
N ASN A 222 -6.30 -17.99 3.69
CA ASN A 222 -7.44 -18.30 2.84
C ASN A 222 -7.89 -17.12 1.96
N SER A 223 -7.29 -15.95 2.16
CA SER A 223 -7.60 -14.76 1.38
C SER A 223 -7.01 -14.83 -0.03
N SER A 224 -7.37 -13.84 -0.85
CA SER A 224 -6.79 -13.65 -2.18
C SER A 224 -5.28 -13.37 -2.17
N GLU A 225 -4.70 -13.00 -1.02
CA GLU A 225 -3.27 -12.75 -0.88
C GLU A 225 -2.42 -14.02 -0.94
N VAL A 226 -2.85 -15.09 -0.25
CA VAL A 226 -2.06 -16.33 -0.14
C VAL A 226 -2.70 -17.49 -0.90
N ARG A 227 -4.03 -17.51 -0.96
CA ARG A 227 -4.83 -18.46 -1.75
C ARG A 227 -4.68 -19.93 -1.32
N VAL A 228 -4.46 -20.18 -0.03
CA VAL A 228 -4.47 -21.54 0.52
C VAL A 228 -5.90 -21.93 0.85
N GLY A 229 -6.37 -23.03 0.29
CA GLY A 229 -7.71 -23.56 0.60
C GLY A 229 -7.84 -23.95 2.07
N LEU A 230 -9.04 -23.77 2.62
CA LEU A 230 -9.37 -24.32 3.94
C LEU A 230 -9.33 -25.85 3.89
N SER A 231 -8.63 -26.46 4.82
CA SER A 231 -8.58 -27.92 4.98
C SER A 231 -8.68 -28.28 6.44
N GLY A 232 -9.08 -29.52 6.71
CA GLY A 232 -9.21 -30.07 8.05
C GLY A 232 -10.59 -30.63 8.31
N MET A 233 -10.74 -31.24 9.49
CA MET A 233 -11.98 -31.88 9.91
C MET A 233 -12.73 -30.88 10.79
N ILE A 234 -13.87 -30.42 10.29
CA ILE A 234 -14.80 -29.52 10.99
C ILE A 234 -16.04 -30.32 11.41
N ALA A 235 -16.85 -29.74 12.24
CA ALA A 235 -18.12 -30.37 12.68
C ALA A 235 -17.94 -31.70 13.42
N GLN A 236 -16.88 -31.86 14.23
CA GLN A 236 -16.62 -33.05 15.03
C GLN A 236 -17.22 -32.99 16.44
N GLN A 237 -17.47 -34.16 17.00
CA GLN A 237 -17.86 -34.28 18.41
C GLN A 237 -16.76 -33.70 19.33
N PRO A 238 -17.12 -32.99 20.43
CA PRO A 238 -18.51 -32.69 20.87
C PRO A 238 -19.11 -31.42 20.24
N TYR A 239 -18.40 -30.72 19.36
CA TYR A 239 -18.77 -29.39 18.86
C TYR A 239 -19.11 -29.41 17.37
N THR A 240 -20.12 -30.15 16.99
CA THR A 240 -20.51 -30.38 15.60
C THR A 240 -20.89 -29.11 14.81
N ASN A 241 -21.25 -28.04 15.50
CA ASN A 241 -21.72 -26.81 14.88
C ASN A 241 -20.60 -25.78 14.62
N LEU A 242 -19.35 -26.00 15.07
CA LEU A 242 -18.26 -25.05 14.87
C LEU A 242 -17.90 -24.85 13.40
N GLY A 243 -18.15 -25.82 12.55
CA GLY A 243 -17.88 -25.74 11.12
C GLY A 243 -18.76 -24.77 10.33
N TYR A 244 -19.95 -24.45 10.82
CA TYR A 244 -20.92 -23.65 10.05
C TYR A 244 -20.42 -22.26 9.70
N LEU A 245 -19.70 -21.58 10.59
CA LEU A 245 -19.10 -20.30 10.29
C LEU A 245 -17.99 -20.40 9.25
N VAL A 246 -17.20 -21.45 9.30
CA VAL A 246 -16.15 -21.72 8.31
C VAL A 246 -16.78 -21.98 6.95
N ASP A 247 -17.84 -22.75 6.87
CA ASP A 247 -18.60 -23.00 5.64
C ASP A 247 -19.25 -21.73 5.09
N GLU A 248 -19.75 -20.86 5.97
CA GLU A 248 -20.33 -19.58 5.59
C GLU A 248 -19.27 -18.64 4.99
N LEU A 249 -18.12 -18.49 5.64
CA LEU A 249 -17.04 -17.58 5.22
C LEU A 249 -16.26 -18.12 4.02
N GLY A 250 -15.92 -19.40 4.03
CA GLY A 250 -15.14 -20.07 2.99
C GLY A 250 -15.99 -20.70 1.88
N GLY A 251 -17.27 -20.91 2.13
CA GLY A 251 -18.19 -21.64 1.27
C GLY A 251 -18.03 -23.17 1.35
N VAL A 252 -19.11 -23.88 1.09
CA VAL A 252 -19.14 -25.36 1.11
C VAL A 252 -18.31 -25.90 -0.06
N GLY A 253 -17.52 -26.96 0.17
CA GLY A 253 -16.74 -27.64 -0.86
C GLY A 253 -15.42 -26.90 -1.19
N HIS A 254 -14.71 -26.48 -0.20
CA HIS A 254 -13.48 -25.65 -0.22
C HIS A 254 -12.45 -26.00 -1.31
N TRP A 255 -12.27 -27.28 -1.62
CA TRP A 255 -11.28 -27.73 -2.60
C TRP A 255 -11.72 -27.53 -4.06
N ASN A 256 -13.01 -27.76 -4.36
CA ASN A 256 -13.52 -27.76 -5.74
C ASN A 256 -14.14 -26.41 -6.16
N ALA A 257 -14.46 -25.55 -5.19
CA ALA A 257 -15.08 -24.25 -5.44
C ALA A 257 -14.09 -23.08 -5.38
N TRP A 258 -12.82 -23.38 -5.18
CA TRP A 258 -11.80 -22.39 -4.84
C TRP A 258 -11.58 -21.33 -5.95
N GLU A 259 -11.50 -21.75 -7.19
CA GLU A 259 -11.31 -20.83 -8.33
C GLU A 259 -12.55 -19.98 -8.61
N ALA A 260 -13.73 -20.55 -8.50
CA ALA A 260 -15.00 -19.86 -8.74
C ALA A 260 -15.38 -18.86 -7.62
N LYS A 261 -14.83 -19.03 -6.40
CA LYS A 261 -15.15 -18.21 -5.23
C LYS A 261 -14.03 -17.25 -4.79
N ARG A 262 -12.91 -17.26 -5.47
CA ARG A 262 -11.76 -16.38 -5.20
C ARG A 262 -12.16 -14.92 -5.05
N ASP A 263 -13.05 -14.43 -5.90
CA ASP A 263 -13.55 -13.07 -5.87
C ASP A 263 -14.62 -12.84 -4.78
N SER A 264 -15.30 -13.90 -4.34
CA SER A 264 -16.35 -13.81 -3.32
C SER A 264 -15.79 -13.61 -1.90
N LEU A 265 -14.59 -14.13 -1.59
CA LEU A 265 -13.95 -13.89 -0.28
C LEU A 265 -13.51 -12.43 -0.12
N SER A 266 -13.00 -11.81 -1.18
CA SER A 266 -12.66 -10.37 -1.16
C SER A 266 -13.91 -9.48 -1.09
N VAL A 267 -15.03 -9.91 -1.67
CA VAL A 267 -16.31 -9.20 -1.61
C VAL A 267 -16.95 -9.39 -0.23
N ARG A 268 -16.91 -10.62 0.33
CA ARG A 268 -17.45 -10.89 1.67
C ARG A 268 -16.63 -10.24 2.79
N SER A 269 -15.31 -10.12 2.65
CA SER A 269 -14.48 -9.35 3.61
C SER A 269 -14.91 -7.89 3.68
N ARG A 270 -15.27 -7.26 2.55
CA ARG A 270 -15.84 -5.90 2.54
C ARG A 270 -17.23 -5.82 3.19
N GLN A 271 -18.05 -6.87 3.06
CA GLN A 271 -19.37 -6.92 3.69
C GLN A 271 -19.27 -7.09 5.21
N ILE A 272 -18.30 -7.85 5.72
CA ILE A 272 -18.03 -7.96 7.16
C ILE A 272 -17.61 -6.61 7.74
N PHE A 273 -16.77 -5.83 7.06
CA PHE A 273 -16.42 -4.48 7.47
C PHE A 273 -17.60 -3.50 7.46
N GLY A 274 -18.62 -3.73 6.67
CA GLY A 274 -19.83 -2.91 6.63
C GLY A 274 -20.90 -3.27 7.68
N ILE A 275 -20.69 -4.36 8.43
CA ILE A 275 -21.65 -4.89 9.42
C ILE A 275 -21.12 -4.68 10.85
N LEU A 276 -19.83 -4.45 11.03
CA LEU A 276 -19.20 -4.13 12.32
C LEU A 276 -19.12 -2.63 12.55
#